data_c93171de6b1a1123d57913df0cb3a2bd
#
_entry.id   c93171de6b1a1123d57913df0cb3a2bd
#
_cell.length_a   1.000
_cell.length_b   1.000
_cell.length_c   1.000
_cell.angle_alpha   90.00
_cell.angle_beta   90.00
_cell.angle_gamma   90.00
#
_symmetry.space_group_name_H-M   'P 1'
#
loop_
_entity.id
_entity.type
_entity.pdbx_description
1 polymer ?
#
loop_
_entity_poly.entity_id
_entity_poly.type
_entity_poly.pdbx_seq_one_letter_code
_entity_poly.pdbx_strand_id
1 'polypeptide(L)'
;MPVPVLRRATVRDVPSVVALLADDPLGATRETPEDLAPYLAAFAELDADPRHLLVVADDDGTVVGTLQLTLLPGLARRGALRARIEAVRVATGRRGEGLGATMVRYAVDEARRRGAVLVQLTSDRSRTDAHRFYERLGFLRTHDGFSLPLT
;
A
#
# COMPACT_ATOMS: atom_id res chain seq x y z
N MET A 1 21.19 11.24 -6.53
CA MET A 1 20.17 10.37 -7.16
C MET A 1 18.86 11.08 -7.17
N PRO A 2 18.17 11.13 -8.30
CA PRO A 2 16.85 11.73 -8.33
C PRO A 2 15.90 10.95 -7.41
N VAL A 3 15.01 11.68 -6.74
CA VAL A 3 13.98 11.08 -5.88
C VAL A 3 12.88 10.55 -6.80
N PRO A 4 12.41 9.30 -6.60
CA PRO A 4 11.30 8.78 -7.39
C PRO A 4 10.05 9.66 -7.27
N VAL A 5 9.32 9.79 -8.36
CA VAL A 5 8.05 10.52 -8.39
C VAL A 5 6.94 9.61 -7.88
N LEU A 6 6.19 10.10 -6.89
CA LEU A 6 5.01 9.40 -6.39
C LEU A 6 3.79 9.85 -7.20
N ARG A 7 3.09 8.90 -7.77
CA ARG A 7 1.93 9.17 -8.61
C ARG A 7 0.90 8.05 -8.53
N ARG A 8 -0.30 8.32 -9.02
CA ARG A 8 -1.32 7.28 -9.20
C ARG A 8 -0.83 6.26 -10.23
N ALA A 9 -1.04 4.99 -9.95
CA ALA A 9 -0.76 3.92 -10.89
C ALA A 9 -1.72 3.96 -12.08
N THR A 10 -1.20 3.58 -13.23
CA THR A 10 -2.00 3.33 -14.44
C THR A 10 -2.01 1.82 -14.72
N VAL A 11 -2.84 1.39 -15.68
CA VAL A 11 -2.91 -0.02 -16.05
C VAL A 11 -1.54 -0.56 -16.51
N ARG A 12 -0.68 0.29 -17.06
CA ARG A 12 0.68 -0.10 -17.48
C ARG A 12 1.58 -0.49 -16.33
N ASP A 13 1.28 0.00 -15.13
CA ASP A 13 2.09 -0.28 -13.94
C ASP A 13 1.76 -1.62 -13.30
N VAL A 14 0.64 -2.24 -13.66
CA VAL A 14 0.16 -3.48 -13.00
C VAL A 14 1.21 -4.59 -12.98
N PRO A 15 1.91 -4.91 -14.08
CA PRO A 15 2.93 -5.96 -14.02
C PRO A 15 4.04 -5.65 -13.02
N SER A 16 4.50 -4.40 -12.95
CA SER A 16 5.55 -3.99 -12.00
C SER A 16 5.07 -4.04 -10.56
N VAL A 17 3.83 -3.63 -10.30
CA VAL A 17 3.23 -3.70 -8.96
C VAL A 17 3.12 -5.16 -8.51
N VAL A 18 2.65 -6.04 -9.38
CA VAL A 18 2.53 -7.48 -9.07
C VAL A 18 3.90 -8.08 -8.76
N ALA A 19 4.92 -7.70 -9.53
CA ALA A 19 6.28 -8.16 -9.28
C ALA A 19 6.78 -7.72 -7.89
N LEU A 20 6.49 -6.48 -7.48
CA LEU A 20 6.81 -5.99 -6.14
C LEU A 20 6.07 -6.76 -5.05
N LEU A 21 4.80 -7.08 -5.26
CA LEU A 21 3.99 -7.87 -4.31
C LEU A 21 4.55 -9.28 -4.14
N ALA A 22 5.06 -9.88 -5.21
CA ALA A 22 5.62 -11.22 -5.18
C ALA A 22 7.04 -11.29 -4.61
N ASP A 23 7.71 -10.15 -4.49
CA ASP A 23 9.13 -10.06 -4.12
C ASP A 23 9.32 -10.03 -2.59
N ASP A 24 8.68 -10.96 -1.89
CA ASP A 24 8.94 -11.20 -0.47
C ASP A 24 8.50 -12.62 -0.10
N PRO A 25 8.91 -13.16 1.08
CA PRO A 25 8.60 -14.55 1.43
C PRO A 25 7.11 -14.88 1.48
N LEU A 26 6.27 -13.95 1.92
CA LEU A 26 4.81 -14.16 1.95
C LEU A 26 4.20 -13.97 0.56
N GLY A 27 4.61 -12.91 -0.15
CA GLY A 27 4.11 -12.62 -1.49
C GLY A 27 4.45 -13.73 -2.49
N ALA A 28 5.64 -14.31 -2.38
CA ALA A 28 6.06 -15.41 -3.25
C ALA A 28 5.11 -16.61 -3.20
N THR A 29 4.42 -16.82 -2.09
CA THR A 29 3.45 -17.91 -1.92
C THR A 29 2.02 -17.53 -2.28
N ARG A 30 1.72 -16.24 -2.42
CA ARG A 30 0.37 -15.71 -2.64
C ARG A 30 0.12 -15.26 -4.07
N GLU A 31 1.16 -14.74 -4.73
CA GLU A 31 1.00 -14.05 -6.01
C GLU A 31 1.36 -14.92 -7.19
N THR A 32 0.78 -14.60 -8.36
CA THR A 32 1.01 -15.32 -9.61
C THR A 32 1.38 -14.32 -10.72
N PRO A 33 2.63 -13.80 -10.72
CA PRO A 33 3.03 -12.78 -11.71
C PRO A 33 2.93 -13.22 -13.17
N GLU A 34 2.92 -14.51 -13.41
CA GLU A 34 2.79 -15.11 -14.74
C GLU A 34 1.34 -15.07 -15.27
N ASP A 35 0.36 -14.82 -14.43
CA ASP A 35 -1.05 -14.68 -14.82
C ASP A 35 -1.60 -13.34 -14.33
N LEU A 36 -1.62 -12.37 -15.21
CA LEU A 36 -2.04 -11.00 -14.86
C LEU A 36 -3.56 -10.80 -14.87
N ALA A 37 -4.34 -11.74 -15.41
CA ALA A 37 -5.78 -11.55 -15.57
C ALA A 37 -6.51 -11.16 -14.27
N PRO A 38 -6.31 -11.86 -13.14
CA PRO A 38 -6.99 -11.47 -11.90
C PRO A 38 -6.57 -10.09 -11.39
N TYR A 39 -5.31 -9.70 -11.61
CA TYR A 39 -4.81 -8.39 -11.18
C TYR A 39 -5.37 -7.26 -12.03
N LEU A 40 -5.49 -7.47 -13.33
CA LEU A 40 -6.09 -6.48 -14.24
C LEU A 40 -7.56 -6.26 -13.93
N ALA A 41 -8.29 -7.33 -13.61
CA ALA A 41 -9.69 -7.23 -13.20
C ALA A 41 -9.84 -6.44 -11.89
N ALA A 42 -9.01 -6.73 -10.90
CA ALA A 42 -9.00 -6.00 -9.63
C ALA A 42 -8.60 -4.53 -9.83
N PHE A 43 -7.61 -4.26 -10.68
CA PHE A 43 -7.20 -2.90 -11.00
C PHE A 43 -8.35 -2.08 -11.60
N ALA A 44 -9.10 -2.67 -12.52
CA ALA A 44 -10.24 -1.98 -13.13
C ALA A 44 -11.28 -1.57 -12.08
N GLU A 45 -11.54 -2.43 -11.09
CA GLU A 45 -12.47 -2.10 -10.01
C GLU A 45 -11.95 -0.99 -9.12
N LEU A 46 -10.70 -1.06 -8.66
CA LEU A 46 -10.18 -0.04 -7.77
C LEU A 46 -9.96 1.30 -8.48
N ASP A 47 -9.60 1.28 -9.76
CA ASP A 47 -9.38 2.49 -10.54
C ASP A 47 -10.69 3.25 -10.82
N ALA A 48 -11.80 2.53 -10.89
CA ALA A 48 -13.13 3.11 -11.09
C ALA A 48 -13.73 3.73 -9.82
N ASP A 49 -13.21 3.40 -8.64
CA ASP A 49 -13.75 3.86 -7.36
C ASP A 49 -12.83 4.94 -6.77
N PRO A 50 -13.30 6.19 -6.62
CA PRO A 50 -12.47 7.29 -6.12
C PRO A 50 -12.00 7.10 -4.66
N ARG A 51 -12.55 6.13 -3.92
CA ARG A 51 -12.09 5.81 -2.57
C ARG A 51 -10.77 5.05 -2.56
N HIS A 52 -10.34 4.52 -3.70
CA HIS A 52 -9.08 3.79 -3.81
C HIS A 52 -8.02 4.61 -4.52
N LEU A 53 -6.81 4.58 -4.00
CA LEU A 53 -5.65 5.18 -4.64
C LEU A 53 -4.50 4.18 -4.60
N LEU A 54 -4.18 3.63 -5.76
CA LEU A 54 -2.96 2.84 -5.93
C LEU A 54 -1.83 3.77 -6.32
N VAL A 55 -0.79 3.81 -5.48
CA VAL A 55 0.36 4.69 -5.66
C VAL A 55 1.55 3.87 -6.12
N VAL A 56 2.31 4.43 -7.04
CA VAL A 56 3.61 3.90 -7.44
C VAL A 56 4.69 4.97 -7.27
N ALA A 57 5.88 4.52 -6.93
CA ALA A 57 7.08 5.35 -6.95
C ALA A 57 7.80 5.07 -8.25
N ASP A 58 7.86 6.09 -9.09
CA ASP A 58 8.39 6.00 -10.46
C ASP A 58 9.76 6.66 -10.50
N ASP A 59 10.78 5.87 -10.74
CA ASP A 59 12.16 6.35 -10.92
C ASP A 59 12.52 6.28 -12.39
N ASP A 60 12.24 7.38 -13.09
CA ASP A 60 12.54 7.55 -14.51
C ASP A 60 12.02 6.38 -15.36
N GLY A 61 10.76 6.01 -15.16
CA GLY A 61 10.09 4.94 -15.90
C GLY A 61 10.14 3.57 -15.25
N THR A 62 10.90 3.40 -14.17
CA THR A 62 10.98 2.14 -13.42
C THR A 62 10.20 2.29 -12.12
N VAL A 63 9.21 1.42 -11.90
CA VAL A 63 8.44 1.39 -10.66
C VAL A 63 9.26 0.71 -9.59
N VAL A 64 9.61 1.46 -8.54
CA VAL A 64 10.48 0.98 -7.45
C VAL A 64 9.76 0.89 -6.11
N GLY A 65 8.50 1.24 -6.05
CA GLY A 65 7.69 1.12 -4.85
C GLY A 65 6.20 1.21 -5.15
N THR A 66 5.39 0.72 -4.23
CA THR A 66 3.93 0.78 -4.34
C THR A 66 3.27 0.74 -2.97
N LEU A 67 2.08 1.29 -2.88
CA LEU A 67 1.15 1.09 -1.77
C LEU A 67 -0.28 1.35 -2.26
N GLN A 68 -1.25 0.86 -1.51
CA GLN A 68 -2.67 1.17 -1.75
C GLN A 68 -3.25 1.91 -0.55
N LEU A 69 -3.96 2.98 -0.82
CA LEU A 69 -4.72 3.76 0.15
C LEU A 69 -6.21 3.58 -0.15
N THR A 70 -7.00 3.27 0.87
CA THR A 70 -8.45 3.13 0.75
C THR A 70 -9.14 4.00 1.78
N LEU A 71 -10.12 4.79 1.35
CA LEU A 71 -10.97 5.57 2.25
C LEU A 71 -12.14 4.71 2.70
N LEU A 72 -12.41 4.73 4.01
CA LEU A 72 -13.42 3.89 4.65
C LEU A 72 -14.44 4.76 5.39
N PRO A 73 -15.53 5.16 4.73
CA PRO A 73 -16.63 5.83 5.42
C PRO A 73 -17.30 4.85 6.38
N GLY A 74 -17.82 5.36 7.49
CA GLY A 74 -18.50 4.53 8.48
C GLY A 74 -19.27 5.39 9.47
N LEU A 75 -20.14 4.77 10.24
CA LEU A 75 -20.96 5.47 11.24
C LEU A 75 -20.22 5.64 12.57
N ALA A 76 -19.35 4.71 12.94
CA ALA A 76 -18.59 4.77 14.17
C ALA A 76 -17.73 6.04 14.23
N ARG A 77 -17.36 6.46 15.44
CA ARG A 77 -16.55 7.65 15.67
C ARG A 77 -17.22 8.92 15.12
N ARG A 78 -18.55 9.02 15.28
CA ARG A 78 -19.35 10.16 14.83
C ARG A 78 -19.33 10.34 13.32
N GLY A 79 -19.40 9.25 12.58
CA GLY A 79 -19.36 9.27 11.12
C GLY A 79 -18.00 9.64 10.53
N ALA A 80 -16.93 9.42 11.27
CA ALA A 80 -15.60 9.79 10.83
C ALA A 80 -15.14 8.97 9.62
N LEU A 81 -14.51 9.64 8.67
CA LEU A 81 -13.83 8.99 7.56
C LEU A 81 -12.48 8.45 8.06
N ARG A 82 -12.22 7.18 7.80
CA ARG A 82 -10.94 6.54 8.08
C ARG A 82 -10.25 6.19 6.78
N ALA A 83 -8.96 5.95 6.83
CA ALA A 83 -8.19 5.48 5.70
C ALA A 83 -7.39 4.25 6.10
N ARG A 84 -7.14 3.36 5.14
CA ARG A 84 -6.31 2.18 5.33
C ARG A 84 -5.20 2.18 4.30
N ILE A 85 -3.98 1.93 4.77
CA ILE A 85 -2.83 1.69 3.91
C ILE A 85 -2.57 0.19 3.90
N GLU A 86 -2.30 -0.36 2.72
CA GLU A 86 -1.99 -1.79 2.58
C GLU A 86 -0.99 -2.02 1.46
N ALA A 87 -0.38 -3.19 1.49
CA ALA A 87 0.52 -3.67 0.44
C ALA A 87 1.68 -2.71 0.13
N VAL A 88 2.28 -2.15 1.19
CA VAL A 88 3.46 -1.29 1.04
C VAL A 88 4.66 -2.14 0.63
N ARG A 89 5.26 -1.82 -0.51
CA ARG A 89 6.43 -2.54 -1.03
C ARG A 89 7.46 -1.57 -1.59
N VAL A 90 8.72 -1.89 -1.38
CA VAL A 90 9.86 -1.19 -1.98
C VAL A 90 10.74 -2.24 -2.65
N ALA A 91 11.21 -1.95 -3.86
CA ALA A 91 12.10 -2.84 -4.61
C ALA A 91 13.35 -3.16 -3.78
N THR A 92 13.81 -4.41 -3.84
CA THR A 92 14.94 -4.91 -3.05
C THR A 92 16.17 -4.01 -3.14
N GLY A 93 16.51 -3.55 -4.33
CA GLY A 93 17.69 -2.70 -4.55
C GLY A 93 17.53 -1.27 -4.06
N ARG A 94 16.33 -0.88 -3.61
CA ARG A 94 16.06 0.49 -3.16
C ARG A 94 15.65 0.55 -1.68
N ARG A 95 15.78 -0.54 -0.96
CA ARG A 95 15.50 -0.58 0.48
C ARG A 95 16.62 0.12 1.24
N GLY A 96 16.26 0.71 2.40
CA GLY A 96 17.21 1.45 3.23
C GLY A 96 17.47 2.88 2.80
N GLU A 97 16.79 3.38 1.76
CA GLU A 97 16.94 4.75 1.25
C GLU A 97 15.84 5.71 1.74
N GLY A 98 14.94 5.24 2.59
CA GLY A 98 13.84 6.06 3.12
C GLY A 98 12.64 6.16 2.20
N LEU A 99 12.59 5.43 1.09
CA LEU A 99 11.48 5.49 0.13
C LEU A 99 10.16 5.03 0.75
N GLY A 100 10.19 3.95 1.54
CA GLY A 100 8.99 3.46 2.22
C GLY A 100 8.37 4.52 3.12
N ALA A 101 9.19 5.21 3.92
CA ALA A 101 8.73 6.29 4.78
C ALA A 101 8.13 7.44 3.97
N THR A 102 8.77 7.81 2.87
CA THR A 102 8.28 8.86 1.96
C THR A 102 6.91 8.49 1.39
N MET A 103 6.74 7.25 0.95
CA MET A 103 5.46 6.77 0.41
C MET A 103 4.37 6.77 1.47
N VAL A 104 4.66 6.31 2.67
CA VAL A 104 3.66 6.28 3.76
C VAL A 104 3.25 7.70 4.14
N ARG A 105 4.20 8.63 4.26
CA ARG A 105 3.88 10.03 4.53
C ARG A 105 3.03 10.65 3.44
N TYR A 106 3.32 10.36 2.19
CA TYR A 106 2.49 10.78 1.05
C TYR A 106 1.06 10.29 1.21
N ALA A 107 0.87 9.02 1.54
CA ALA A 107 -0.46 8.44 1.73
C ALA A 107 -1.20 9.08 2.92
N VAL A 108 -0.50 9.32 4.02
CA VAL A 108 -1.07 9.99 5.20
C VAL A 108 -1.52 11.41 4.84
N ASP A 109 -0.69 12.16 4.13
CA ASP A 109 -1.03 13.52 3.71
C ASP A 109 -2.22 13.51 2.74
N GLU A 110 -2.26 12.55 1.84
CA GLU A 110 -3.38 12.38 0.92
C GLU A 110 -4.68 12.05 1.66
N ALA A 111 -4.62 11.14 2.63
CA ALA A 111 -5.77 10.79 3.47
C ALA A 111 -6.28 12.01 4.24
N ARG A 112 -5.37 12.78 4.83
CA ARG A 112 -5.72 14.00 5.58
C ARG A 112 -6.38 15.01 4.66
N ARG A 113 -5.85 15.21 3.48
CA ARG A 113 -6.39 16.15 2.50
C ARG A 113 -7.81 15.76 2.04
N ARG A 114 -8.11 14.47 2.04
CA ARG A 114 -9.43 13.94 1.69
C ARG A 114 -10.41 13.88 2.87
N GLY A 115 -10.00 14.35 4.05
CA GLY A 115 -10.85 14.45 5.23
C GLY A 115 -10.81 13.26 6.17
N ALA A 116 -9.91 12.31 5.98
CA ALA A 116 -9.74 11.22 6.92
C ALA A 116 -9.18 11.74 8.26
N VAL A 117 -9.70 11.19 9.36
CA VAL A 117 -9.25 11.56 10.71
C VAL A 117 -8.37 10.51 11.33
N LEU A 118 -8.24 9.34 10.69
CA LEU A 118 -7.48 8.22 11.22
C LEU A 118 -6.95 7.41 10.04
N VAL A 119 -5.68 7.03 10.10
CA VAL A 119 -5.07 6.10 9.15
C VAL A 119 -4.72 4.83 9.89
N GLN A 120 -5.13 3.70 9.37
CA GLN A 120 -4.90 2.38 9.95
C GLN A 120 -4.20 1.47 8.94
N LEU A 121 -3.49 0.50 9.45
CA LEU A 121 -2.92 -0.58 8.64
C LEU A 121 -2.78 -1.83 9.49
N THR A 122 -2.67 -2.97 8.82
CA THR A 122 -2.28 -4.22 9.45
C THR A 122 -0.95 -4.67 8.85
N SER A 123 -0.18 -5.40 9.64
CA SER A 123 1.08 -5.99 9.20
C SER A 123 1.14 -7.41 9.76
N ASP A 124 1.57 -8.37 8.95
CA ASP A 124 1.69 -9.74 9.38
C ASP A 124 2.58 -9.83 10.62
N ARG A 125 2.21 -10.70 11.56
CA ARG A 125 2.95 -10.85 12.83
C ARG A 125 4.41 -11.18 12.61
N SER A 126 4.74 -11.92 11.56
CA SER A 126 6.11 -12.32 11.24
C SER A 126 6.98 -11.16 10.76
N ARG A 127 6.40 -10.04 10.37
CA ARG A 127 7.12 -8.88 9.82
C ARG A 127 7.55 -7.91 10.92
N THR A 128 8.45 -8.37 11.81
CA THR A 128 8.88 -7.57 12.97
C THR A 128 9.58 -6.27 12.58
N ASP A 129 10.34 -6.28 11.49
CA ASP A 129 11.00 -5.07 10.99
C ASP A 129 9.99 -4.05 10.47
N ALA A 130 8.90 -4.50 9.83
CA ALA A 130 7.83 -3.64 9.40
C ALA A 130 7.13 -3.00 10.59
N HIS A 131 6.91 -3.74 11.68
CA HIS A 131 6.31 -3.20 12.90
C HIS A 131 7.13 -2.03 13.44
N ARG A 132 8.45 -2.18 13.54
CA ARG A 132 9.35 -1.11 13.97
C ARG A 132 9.32 0.08 13.04
N PHE A 133 9.25 -0.18 11.73
CA PHE A 133 9.17 0.84 10.71
C PHE A 133 7.93 1.73 10.92
N TYR A 134 6.76 1.12 11.10
CA TYR A 134 5.53 1.87 11.32
C TYR A 134 5.52 2.62 12.66
N GLU A 135 6.05 2.01 13.71
CA GLU A 135 6.16 2.68 15.01
C GLU A 135 7.06 3.93 14.92
N ARG A 136 8.17 3.86 14.17
CA ARG A 136 9.02 5.03 13.94
C ARG A 136 8.29 6.16 13.18
N LEU A 137 7.30 5.81 12.38
CA LEU A 137 6.48 6.81 11.66
C LEU A 137 5.34 7.37 12.51
N GLY A 138 5.20 6.94 13.76
CA GLY A 138 4.19 7.43 14.68
C GLY A 138 2.93 6.59 14.77
N PHE A 139 2.87 5.45 14.07
CA PHE A 139 1.76 4.53 14.22
C PHE A 139 1.81 3.84 15.58
N LEU A 140 0.67 3.75 16.23
CA LEU A 140 0.52 3.07 17.51
C LEU A 140 -0.08 1.70 17.31
N ARG A 141 0.47 0.72 17.99
CA ARG A 141 0.01 -0.66 17.92
C ARG A 141 -1.18 -0.85 18.87
N THR A 142 -2.37 -0.62 18.38
CA THR A 142 -3.59 -0.53 19.19
C THR A 142 -4.59 -1.67 18.98
N HIS A 143 -4.43 -2.46 17.93
CA HIS A 143 -5.40 -3.47 17.53
C HIS A 143 -4.71 -4.79 17.19
N ASP A 144 -5.44 -5.90 17.41
CA ASP A 144 -5.07 -7.19 16.86
C ASP A 144 -5.92 -7.46 15.62
N GLY A 145 -5.30 -8.02 14.59
CA GLY A 145 -5.99 -8.39 13.37
C GLY A 145 -6.44 -9.83 13.40
N PHE A 146 -7.65 -10.08 12.91
CA PHE A 146 -8.21 -11.42 12.76
C PHE A 146 -8.58 -11.63 11.30
N SER A 147 -8.23 -12.78 10.73
CA SER A 147 -8.57 -13.12 9.35
C SER A 147 -9.29 -14.46 9.33
N LEU A 148 -10.36 -14.55 8.55
CA LEU A 148 -11.09 -15.78 8.32
C LEU A 148 -11.07 -16.07 6.82
N PRO A 149 -10.25 -17.04 6.36
CA PRO A 149 -10.28 -17.45 4.95
C PRO A 149 -11.65 -18.00 4.57
N LEU A 150 -12.13 -17.63 3.38
CA LEU A 150 -13.43 -18.06 2.88
C LEU A 150 -13.31 -19.14 1.80
N THR A 151 -12.07 -19.41 1.39
CA THR A 151 -11.76 -20.47 0.40
C THR A 151 -10.59 -21.32 0.85
#